data_443b758b911c78466c46d7a7a41f2cb7
#
_entry.id   443b758b911c78466c46d7a7a41f2cb7
#
_cell.length_a   1.000
_cell.length_b   1.000
_cell.length_c   1.000
_cell.angle_alpha   90.00
_cell.angle_beta   90.00
_cell.angle_gamma   90.00
#
_symmetry.space_group_name_H-M   'P 1'
#
loop_
_entity.id
_entity.type
_entity.pdbx_description
1 polymer ?
#
loop_
_entity_poly.entity_id
_entity_poly.type
_entity_poly.pdbx_seq_one_letter_code
_entity_poly.pdbx_strand_id
1 'polypeptide(L)'
;MDLSRCSMKKIRELIVFTAFLVVALWKFDVVIEVLKSIWKIVFPFALGGAIAFVINVPMSFLEKKMLGKIKENNKIGKKAARPISLLLTIILAAGVMVLVMFGVIPQLTQTMGNLMTSISDFIPQMQNWIREFSHDNQDIMKLVEQLQFQPDQAIKWGISLLGNGAGNMMNTTMSAVGSIASGLATFFISFSFACYILFQKEKLHLQVRKVIFAFIPKQKADAILNICSLTYRTFANFLAGQCLEAVILGMMFVITLSILKMPYALLIGILIAFTALVPIFGAFIGCAVGSFLIFMVNPKQAVLFIIVFLLLQQIEGNLIYPHVVGGSVGLPSIWVLAAVTIGGNLMGIIGMLIFIPLVSVFYTIFREFVYLRLKKQHIKRVTRTDVEEYAEEEIASSFILPNEK
;
A
#
# COMPACT_ATOMS: atom_id res chain seq x y z
N MET A 1 24.79 -29.31 50.72
CA MET A 1 23.70 -28.82 49.87
C MET A 1 23.81 -29.54 48.53
N ASP A 2 23.14 -30.72 48.41
CA ASP A 2 23.23 -31.57 47.23
C ASP A 2 22.32 -30.99 46.13
N LEU A 3 22.96 -30.30 45.22
CA LEU A 3 22.29 -29.81 44.01
C LEU A 3 21.99 -31.03 43.13
N SER A 4 20.72 -31.39 43.00
CA SER A 4 20.28 -32.47 42.11
C SER A 4 20.80 -32.22 40.68
N ARG A 5 21.11 -33.29 39.93
CA ARG A 5 21.62 -33.19 38.52
C ARG A 5 20.74 -32.31 37.63
N CYS A 6 19.45 -32.23 37.91
CA CYS A 6 18.48 -31.38 37.22
C CYS A 6 18.71 -29.90 37.54
N SER A 7 19.07 -29.54 38.76
CA SER A 7 19.38 -28.17 39.20
C SER A 7 20.71 -27.68 38.60
N MET A 8 21.72 -28.53 38.51
CA MET A 8 23.01 -28.24 37.86
C MET A 8 22.85 -27.99 36.34
N LYS A 9 21.94 -28.71 35.67
CA LYS A 9 21.65 -28.49 34.27
C LYS A 9 21.01 -27.10 34.05
N LYS A 10 20.03 -26.74 34.87
CA LYS A 10 19.36 -25.42 34.80
C LYS A 10 20.33 -24.27 35.13
N ILE A 11 21.19 -24.43 36.10
CA ILE A 11 22.21 -23.41 36.46
C ILE A 11 23.19 -23.21 35.30
N ARG A 12 23.67 -24.30 34.68
CA ARG A 12 24.54 -24.21 33.50
C ARG A 12 23.87 -23.53 32.32
N GLU A 13 22.61 -23.87 32.05
CA GLU A 13 21.81 -23.21 31.00
C GLU A 13 21.62 -21.71 31.28
N LEU A 14 21.39 -21.34 32.55
CA LEU A 14 21.26 -19.94 32.96
C LEU A 14 22.60 -19.21 32.81
N ILE A 15 23.72 -19.79 33.22
CA ILE A 15 25.05 -19.18 33.05
C ILE A 15 25.38 -18.96 31.57
N VAL A 16 25.14 -19.97 30.73
CA VAL A 16 25.38 -19.86 29.29
C VAL A 16 24.47 -18.78 28.67
N PHE A 17 23.21 -18.75 29.07
CA PHE A 17 22.26 -17.72 28.59
C PHE A 17 22.69 -16.30 29.03
N THR A 18 23.09 -16.15 30.31
CA THR A 18 23.54 -14.85 30.83
C THR A 18 24.86 -14.42 30.17
N ALA A 19 25.81 -15.32 29.98
CA ALA A 19 27.05 -15.03 29.26
C ALA A 19 26.80 -14.63 27.82
N PHE A 20 25.91 -15.34 27.11
CA PHE A 20 25.50 -15.00 25.77
C PHE A 20 24.84 -13.60 25.71
N LEU A 21 23.96 -13.30 26.67
CA LEU A 21 23.25 -12.01 26.75
C LEU A 21 24.23 -10.86 27.03
N VAL A 22 25.20 -11.04 27.94
CA VAL A 22 26.26 -10.06 28.23
C VAL A 22 27.13 -9.81 27.00
N VAL A 23 27.55 -10.87 26.30
CA VAL A 23 28.35 -10.74 25.08
C VAL A 23 27.55 -10.07 23.96
N ALA A 24 26.24 -10.40 23.79
CA ALA A 24 25.35 -9.78 22.81
C ALA A 24 25.15 -8.29 23.11
N LEU A 25 25.01 -7.88 24.36
CA LEU A 25 24.91 -6.49 24.77
C LEU A 25 26.23 -5.73 24.60
N TRP A 26 27.35 -6.35 24.89
CA TRP A 26 28.67 -5.73 24.74
C TRP A 26 29.07 -5.54 23.27
N LYS A 27 28.70 -6.50 22.42
CA LYS A 27 28.98 -6.48 20.97
C LYS A 27 27.70 -6.24 20.15
N PHE A 28 26.88 -5.28 20.61
CA PHE A 28 25.57 -5.00 20.01
C PHE A 28 25.66 -4.68 18.51
N ASP A 29 26.72 -3.95 18.09
CA ASP A 29 26.97 -3.64 16.69
C ASP A 29 27.14 -4.90 15.82
N VAL A 30 27.89 -5.90 16.34
CA VAL A 30 28.08 -7.19 15.66
C VAL A 30 26.75 -7.95 15.54
N VAL A 31 25.92 -7.92 16.60
CA VAL A 31 24.59 -8.55 16.55
C VAL A 31 23.71 -7.89 15.50
N ILE A 32 23.71 -6.55 15.42
CA ILE A 32 22.98 -5.81 14.38
C ILE A 32 23.52 -6.17 12.99
N GLU A 33 24.82 -6.26 12.80
CA GLU A 33 25.42 -6.59 11.51
C GLU A 33 25.07 -8.01 11.05
N VAL A 34 25.08 -8.97 11.97
CA VAL A 34 24.63 -10.36 11.72
C VAL A 34 23.14 -10.37 11.37
N LEU A 35 22.29 -9.65 12.10
CA LEU A 35 20.87 -9.56 11.79
C LEU A 35 20.62 -8.92 10.42
N LYS A 36 21.35 -7.85 10.07
CA LYS A 36 21.29 -7.24 8.73
C LYS A 36 21.72 -8.21 7.63
N SER A 37 22.75 -9.02 7.89
CA SER A 37 23.24 -10.06 6.96
C SER A 37 22.17 -11.15 6.76
N ILE A 38 21.59 -11.66 7.84
CA ILE A 38 20.49 -12.63 7.77
C ILE A 38 19.31 -12.03 7.01
N TRP A 39 18.96 -10.77 7.29
CA TRP A 39 17.86 -10.10 6.60
C TRP A 39 18.10 -9.97 5.08
N LYS A 40 19.32 -9.63 4.66
CA LYS A 40 19.69 -9.59 3.22
C LYS A 40 19.48 -10.94 2.53
N ILE A 41 19.77 -12.04 3.21
CA ILE A 41 19.58 -13.41 2.68
C ILE A 41 18.09 -13.78 2.63
N VAL A 42 17.32 -13.41 3.65
CA VAL A 42 15.89 -13.74 3.77
C VAL A 42 15.01 -12.84 2.91
N PHE A 43 15.44 -11.60 2.67
CA PHE A 43 14.65 -10.58 1.96
C PHE A 43 14.10 -11.04 0.59
N PRO A 44 14.86 -11.67 -0.31
CA PRO A 44 14.33 -12.14 -1.59
C PRO A 44 13.19 -13.17 -1.43
N PHE A 45 13.26 -14.02 -0.40
CA PHE A 45 12.22 -15.01 -0.11
C PHE A 45 10.96 -14.36 0.49
N ALA A 46 11.14 -13.38 1.39
CA ALA A 46 10.03 -12.59 1.93
C ALA A 46 9.33 -11.81 0.82
N LEU A 47 10.10 -11.17 -0.06
CA LEU A 47 9.60 -10.46 -1.23
C LEU A 47 8.88 -11.43 -2.20
N GLY A 48 9.44 -12.62 -2.44
CA GLY A 48 8.80 -13.66 -3.24
C GLY A 48 7.48 -14.15 -2.65
N GLY A 49 7.40 -14.27 -1.32
CA GLY A 49 6.14 -14.54 -0.60
C GLY A 49 5.10 -13.45 -0.81
N ALA A 50 5.50 -12.19 -0.73
CA ALA A 50 4.62 -11.04 -0.98
C ALA A 50 4.13 -11.01 -2.44
N ILE A 51 5.03 -11.21 -3.40
CA ILE A 51 4.70 -11.32 -4.85
C ILE A 51 3.72 -12.48 -5.08
N ALA A 52 3.99 -13.65 -4.49
CA ALA A 52 3.09 -14.81 -4.58
C ALA A 52 1.70 -14.49 -4.03
N PHE A 53 1.62 -13.76 -2.92
CA PHE A 53 0.36 -13.35 -2.31
C PHE A 53 -0.43 -12.42 -3.25
N VAL A 54 0.21 -11.39 -3.81
CA VAL A 54 -0.42 -10.44 -4.74
C VAL A 54 -0.90 -11.16 -6.00
N ILE A 55 -0.06 -11.99 -6.61
CA ILE A 55 -0.39 -12.74 -7.84
C ILE A 55 -1.49 -13.80 -7.56
N ASN A 56 -1.56 -14.35 -6.36
CA ASN A 56 -2.57 -15.35 -6.00
C ASN A 56 -4.01 -14.77 -6.02
N VAL A 57 -4.19 -13.47 -5.82
CA VAL A 57 -5.52 -12.83 -5.84
C VAL A 57 -6.17 -12.97 -7.22
N PRO A 58 -5.63 -12.42 -8.33
CA PRO A 58 -6.19 -12.60 -9.66
C PRO A 58 -6.12 -14.07 -10.12
N MET A 59 -5.06 -14.81 -9.78
CA MET A 59 -4.91 -16.22 -10.11
C MET A 59 -6.06 -17.06 -9.51
N SER A 60 -6.42 -16.86 -8.26
CA SER A 60 -7.50 -17.62 -7.62
C SER A 60 -8.88 -17.31 -8.20
N PHE A 61 -9.09 -16.07 -8.66
CA PHE A 61 -10.31 -15.70 -9.39
C PHE A 61 -10.41 -16.44 -10.73
N LEU A 62 -9.31 -16.46 -11.50
CA LEU A 62 -9.22 -17.17 -12.77
C LEU A 62 -9.36 -18.70 -12.56
N GLU A 63 -8.67 -19.25 -11.55
CA GLU A 63 -8.73 -20.67 -11.20
C GLU A 63 -10.16 -21.09 -10.88
N LYS A 64 -10.88 -20.34 -10.04
CA LYS A 64 -12.30 -20.61 -9.71
C LYS A 64 -13.20 -20.55 -10.94
N LYS A 65 -13.02 -19.55 -11.81
CA LYS A 65 -13.80 -19.38 -13.04
C LYS A 65 -13.53 -20.50 -14.05
N MET A 66 -12.28 -20.94 -14.16
CA MET A 66 -11.89 -22.08 -15.01
C MET A 66 -12.42 -23.40 -14.46
N LEU A 67 -12.24 -23.66 -13.16
CA LEU A 67 -12.73 -24.91 -12.50
C LEU A 67 -14.24 -25.03 -12.57
N GLY A 68 -14.98 -23.93 -12.45
CA GLY A 68 -16.45 -23.93 -12.57
C GLY A 68 -16.96 -24.32 -13.96
N LYS A 69 -16.12 -24.20 -15.00
CA LYS A 69 -16.44 -24.64 -16.38
C LYS A 69 -16.01 -26.09 -16.70
N ILE A 70 -15.17 -26.69 -15.86
CA ILE A 70 -14.62 -28.02 -16.08
C ILE A 70 -15.56 -29.04 -15.44
N LYS A 71 -16.09 -30.00 -16.26
CA LYS A 71 -16.92 -31.10 -15.76
C LYS A 71 -16.20 -31.86 -14.66
N GLU A 72 -16.95 -32.27 -13.61
CA GLU A 72 -16.43 -32.87 -12.38
C GLU A 72 -15.56 -34.13 -12.62
N ASN A 73 -15.75 -34.81 -13.73
CA ASN A 73 -15.06 -36.06 -14.08
C ASN A 73 -13.74 -35.88 -14.84
N ASN A 74 -13.34 -34.63 -15.18
CA ASN A 74 -12.14 -34.40 -15.98
C ASN A 74 -10.91 -34.11 -15.08
N LYS A 75 -10.24 -35.20 -14.62
CA LYS A 75 -9.04 -35.14 -13.76
C LYS A 75 -7.85 -34.37 -14.42
N ILE A 76 -7.72 -34.45 -15.74
CA ILE A 76 -6.65 -33.77 -16.50
C ILE A 76 -6.92 -32.27 -16.52
N GLY A 77 -8.15 -31.84 -16.76
CA GLY A 77 -8.57 -30.44 -16.73
C GLY A 77 -8.33 -29.78 -15.35
N LYS A 78 -8.65 -30.50 -14.27
CA LYS A 78 -8.41 -30.03 -12.89
C LYS A 78 -6.91 -29.85 -12.58
N LYS A 79 -6.05 -30.75 -13.06
CA LYS A 79 -4.59 -30.62 -12.90
C LYS A 79 -4.00 -29.49 -13.73
N ALA A 80 -4.54 -29.25 -14.95
CA ALA A 80 -4.06 -28.20 -15.84
C ALA A 80 -4.60 -26.81 -15.49
N ALA A 81 -5.73 -26.70 -14.78
CA ALA A 81 -6.35 -25.41 -14.44
C ALA A 81 -5.40 -24.48 -13.69
N ARG A 82 -4.61 -24.99 -12.75
CA ARG A 82 -3.67 -24.18 -11.94
C ARG A 82 -2.50 -23.63 -12.76
N PRO A 83 -1.69 -24.42 -13.48
CA PRO A 83 -0.61 -23.88 -14.28
C PRO A 83 -1.12 -22.93 -15.38
N ILE A 84 -2.29 -23.20 -15.95
CA ILE A 84 -2.90 -22.31 -16.93
C ILE A 84 -3.35 -21.00 -16.30
N SER A 85 -4.00 -21.02 -15.14
CA SER A 85 -4.41 -19.79 -14.44
C SER A 85 -3.22 -18.97 -13.98
N LEU A 86 -2.12 -19.60 -13.54
CA LEU A 86 -0.88 -18.90 -13.21
C LEU A 86 -0.27 -18.23 -14.44
N LEU A 87 -0.13 -18.99 -15.55
CA LEU A 87 0.42 -18.47 -16.79
C LEU A 87 -0.43 -17.30 -17.32
N LEU A 88 -1.75 -17.44 -17.31
CA LEU A 88 -2.68 -16.38 -17.73
C LEU A 88 -2.57 -15.14 -16.84
N THR A 89 -2.38 -15.33 -15.52
CA THR A 89 -2.20 -14.21 -14.57
C THR A 89 -0.87 -13.50 -14.83
N ILE A 90 0.20 -14.23 -15.09
CA ILE A 90 1.51 -13.66 -15.43
C ILE A 90 1.43 -12.90 -16.77
N ILE A 91 0.78 -13.47 -17.78
CA ILE A 91 0.55 -12.77 -19.05
C ILE A 91 -0.27 -11.50 -18.86
N LEU A 92 -1.32 -11.55 -18.04
CA LEU A 92 -2.13 -10.38 -17.70
C LEU A 92 -1.29 -9.30 -17.02
N ALA A 93 -0.50 -9.66 -16.01
CA ALA A 93 0.38 -8.73 -15.32
C ALA A 93 1.45 -8.14 -16.24
N ALA A 94 2.07 -8.97 -17.08
CA ALA A 94 3.01 -8.52 -18.10
C ALA A 94 2.33 -7.60 -19.13
N GLY A 95 1.11 -7.91 -19.55
CA GLY A 95 0.31 -7.07 -20.45
C GLY A 95 0.04 -5.68 -19.88
N VAL A 96 -0.30 -5.60 -18.61
CA VAL A 96 -0.47 -4.32 -17.90
C VAL A 96 0.85 -3.54 -17.86
N MET A 97 1.98 -4.21 -17.55
CA MET A 97 3.30 -3.58 -17.55
C MET A 97 3.69 -3.05 -18.94
N VAL A 98 3.44 -3.83 -19.98
CA VAL A 98 3.69 -3.43 -21.38
C VAL A 98 2.81 -2.23 -21.76
N LEU A 99 1.53 -2.23 -21.39
CA LEU A 99 0.62 -1.13 -21.64
C LEU A 99 1.13 0.17 -20.97
N VAL A 100 1.62 0.07 -19.74
CA VAL A 100 2.21 1.22 -19.04
C VAL A 100 3.51 1.67 -19.71
N MET A 101 4.41 0.73 -20.03
CA MET A 101 5.69 1.06 -20.68
C MET A 101 5.50 1.73 -22.03
N PHE A 102 4.62 1.21 -22.86
CA PHE A 102 4.42 1.72 -24.23
C PHE A 102 3.34 2.80 -24.32
N GLY A 103 2.39 2.85 -23.39
CA GLY A 103 1.33 3.86 -23.35
C GLY A 103 1.69 5.12 -22.58
N VAL A 104 2.30 4.94 -21.38
CA VAL A 104 2.53 6.06 -20.44
C VAL A 104 3.92 6.65 -20.60
N ILE A 105 4.98 5.82 -20.67
CA ILE A 105 6.37 6.32 -20.67
C ILE A 105 6.66 7.22 -21.89
N PRO A 106 6.29 6.85 -23.13
CA PRO A 106 6.52 7.73 -24.28
C PRO A 106 5.77 9.05 -24.17
N GLN A 107 4.50 9.01 -23.72
CA GLN A 107 3.73 10.23 -23.51
C GLN A 107 4.32 11.11 -22.41
N LEU A 108 4.78 10.52 -21.30
CA LEU A 108 5.49 11.27 -20.25
C LEU A 108 6.77 11.90 -20.80
N THR A 109 7.56 11.18 -21.58
CA THR A 109 8.81 11.68 -22.15
C THR A 109 8.56 12.83 -23.14
N GLN A 110 7.56 12.70 -24.01
CA GLN A 110 7.15 13.77 -24.91
C GLN A 110 6.60 14.99 -24.15
N THR A 111 5.77 14.73 -23.13
CA THR A 111 5.22 15.79 -22.29
C THR A 111 6.31 16.51 -21.51
N MET A 112 7.32 15.80 -20.96
CA MET A 112 8.47 16.40 -20.31
C MET A 112 9.31 17.25 -21.28
N GLY A 113 9.51 16.77 -22.51
CA GLY A 113 10.17 17.54 -23.57
C GLY A 113 9.41 18.82 -23.92
N ASN A 114 8.11 18.71 -24.08
CA ASN A 114 7.22 19.84 -24.35
C ASN A 114 7.11 20.79 -23.16
N LEU A 115 7.18 20.30 -21.92
CA LEU A 115 7.19 21.13 -20.71
C LEU A 115 8.40 22.04 -20.65
N MET A 116 9.58 21.56 -21.04
CA MET A 116 10.79 22.39 -21.08
C MET A 116 10.66 23.57 -22.06
N THR A 117 10.05 23.36 -23.22
CA THR A 117 9.74 24.43 -24.17
C THR A 117 8.56 25.28 -23.71
N SER A 118 7.51 24.66 -23.18
CA SER A 118 6.30 25.35 -22.72
C SER A 118 6.54 26.20 -21.47
N ILE A 119 7.47 25.86 -20.58
CA ILE A 119 7.83 26.71 -19.44
C ILE A 119 8.40 28.05 -19.93
N SER A 120 9.23 28.03 -20.97
CA SER A 120 9.77 29.25 -21.58
C SER A 120 8.70 30.13 -22.20
N ASP A 121 7.66 29.54 -22.78
CA ASP A 121 6.53 30.25 -23.38
C ASP A 121 5.45 30.64 -22.36
N PHE A 122 5.31 29.86 -21.29
CA PHE A 122 4.31 30.04 -20.26
C PHE A 122 4.60 31.25 -19.36
N ILE A 123 5.85 31.52 -19.03
CA ILE A 123 6.24 32.65 -18.18
C ILE A 123 5.79 34.01 -18.78
N PRO A 124 6.00 34.30 -20.06
CA PRO A 124 5.46 35.51 -20.69
C PRO A 124 3.93 35.54 -20.73
N GLN A 125 3.29 34.40 -20.99
CA GLN A 125 1.82 34.31 -21.00
C GLN A 125 1.24 34.56 -19.61
N MET A 126 1.83 33.97 -18.57
CA MET A 126 1.44 34.20 -17.17
C MET A 126 1.60 35.68 -16.78
N GLN A 127 2.71 36.31 -17.19
CA GLN A 127 2.92 37.75 -16.95
C GLN A 127 1.88 38.59 -17.64
N ASN A 128 1.52 38.26 -18.88
CA ASN A 128 0.45 38.94 -19.62
C ASN A 128 -0.92 38.74 -18.97
N TRP A 129 -1.21 37.53 -18.54
CA TRP A 129 -2.45 37.18 -17.84
C TRP A 129 -2.59 37.90 -16.49
N ILE A 130 -1.51 37.97 -15.71
CA ILE A 130 -1.47 38.75 -14.46
C ILE A 130 -1.62 40.23 -14.73
N ARG A 131 -1.02 40.76 -15.81
CA ARG A 131 -1.20 42.16 -16.23
C ARG A 131 -2.64 42.45 -16.63
N GLU A 132 -3.31 41.55 -17.33
CA GLU A 132 -4.70 41.68 -17.77
C GLU A 132 -5.67 41.61 -16.58
N PHE A 133 -5.40 40.78 -15.59
CA PHE A 133 -6.18 40.67 -14.35
C PHE A 133 -5.90 41.78 -13.34
N SER A 134 -4.72 42.39 -13.41
CA SER A 134 -4.21 43.37 -12.43
C SER A 134 -4.46 44.81 -12.86
N HIS A 135 -5.45 45.07 -13.72
CA HIS A 135 -5.66 46.38 -14.29
C HIS A 135 -5.85 47.55 -13.29
N ASP A 136 -5.94 47.26 -11.96
CA ASP A 136 -6.20 48.28 -10.93
C ASP A 136 -5.39 48.18 -9.64
N ASN A 137 -4.46 47.23 -9.50
CA ASN A 137 -3.68 47.05 -8.25
C ASN A 137 -2.16 47.13 -8.47
N GLN A 138 -1.61 48.33 -8.22
CA GLN A 138 -0.16 48.58 -8.27
C GLN A 138 0.68 47.70 -7.34
N ASP A 139 0.13 47.17 -6.25
CA ASP A 139 0.83 46.34 -5.28
C ASP A 139 1.05 44.92 -5.79
N ILE A 140 0.15 44.38 -6.62
CA ILE A 140 0.32 43.07 -7.26
C ILE A 140 1.39 43.14 -8.33
N MET A 141 1.49 44.28 -9.02
CA MET A 141 2.51 44.49 -10.05
C MET A 141 3.94 44.55 -9.46
N LYS A 142 4.12 45.16 -8.28
CA LYS A 142 5.40 45.18 -7.56
C LYS A 142 5.79 43.79 -7.04
N LEU A 143 4.83 42.97 -6.61
CA LEU A 143 5.07 41.58 -6.19
C LEU A 143 5.49 40.70 -7.38
N VAL A 144 4.94 40.93 -8.57
CA VAL A 144 5.27 40.18 -9.80
C VAL A 144 6.67 40.60 -10.33
N GLU A 145 7.03 41.89 -10.21
CA GLU A 145 8.36 42.36 -10.54
C GLU A 145 9.43 41.89 -9.53
N GLN A 146 9.08 41.73 -8.26
CA GLN A 146 9.97 41.15 -7.23
C GLN A 146 10.13 39.62 -7.37
N LEU A 147 9.13 38.93 -7.90
CA LEU A 147 9.24 37.54 -8.34
C LEU A 147 9.94 37.50 -9.71
N GLN A 148 11.20 37.91 -9.77
CA GLN A 148 12.10 37.60 -10.89
C GLN A 148 12.24 36.07 -10.97
N PHE A 149 11.23 35.40 -11.53
CA PHE A 149 11.36 34.02 -11.95
C PHE A 149 12.38 34.00 -13.09
N GLN A 150 13.65 33.80 -12.73
CA GLN A 150 14.67 33.48 -13.70
C GLN A 150 14.39 32.08 -14.23
N PRO A 151 13.95 31.93 -15.50
CA PRO A 151 13.63 30.62 -16.09
C PRO A 151 14.80 29.63 -15.92
N ASP A 152 16.02 30.16 -16.05
CA ASP A 152 17.25 29.39 -15.89
C ASP A 152 17.46 28.80 -14.48
N GLN A 153 16.92 29.44 -13.43
CA GLN A 153 17.00 28.89 -12.07
C GLN A 153 15.92 27.82 -11.81
N ALA A 154 14.71 28.02 -12.32
CA ALA A 154 13.63 27.02 -12.24
C ALA A 154 13.98 25.78 -13.06
N ILE A 155 14.54 25.95 -14.24
CA ILE A 155 15.05 24.87 -15.09
C ILE A 155 16.23 24.17 -14.41
N LYS A 156 17.20 24.92 -13.86
CA LYS A 156 18.31 24.34 -13.08
C LYS A 156 17.84 23.63 -11.82
N TRP A 157 16.81 24.14 -11.14
CA TRP A 157 16.22 23.49 -9.97
C TRP A 157 15.44 22.21 -10.36
N GLY A 158 14.65 22.24 -11.43
CA GLY A 158 14.00 21.08 -12.02
C GLY A 158 15.01 20.04 -12.52
N ILE A 159 16.05 20.49 -13.21
CA ILE A 159 17.19 19.64 -13.62
C ILE A 159 17.96 19.14 -12.40
N SER A 160 18.14 19.92 -11.34
CA SER A 160 18.81 19.46 -10.13
C SER A 160 17.99 18.46 -9.31
N LEU A 161 16.65 18.57 -9.31
CA LEU A 161 15.76 17.55 -8.74
C LEU A 161 15.77 16.25 -9.54
N LEU A 162 15.84 16.35 -10.86
CA LEU A 162 15.99 15.21 -11.76
C LEU A 162 17.47 14.83 -11.98
N GLY A 163 18.38 15.78 -11.82
CA GLY A 163 19.77 15.72 -12.27
C GLY A 163 20.84 15.68 -11.19
N ASN A 164 20.49 15.57 -9.89
CA ASN A 164 21.47 15.09 -8.92
C ASN A 164 21.93 13.65 -9.25
N GLY A 165 21.30 13.01 -10.27
CA GLY A 165 21.81 11.84 -10.97
C GLY A 165 22.75 12.10 -12.15
N ALA A 166 22.76 13.29 -12.77
CA ALA A 166 23.46 13.50 -14.05
C ALA A 166 24.89 14.09 -13.91
N GLY A 167 25.20 14.76 -12.82
CA GLY A 167 26.52 15.42 -12.62
C GLY A 167 27.68 14.47 -12.31
N ASN A 168 27.40 13.23 -11.91
CA ASN A 168 28.39 12.17 -11.63
C ASN A 168 28.25 10.97 -12.57
N MET A 169 27.88 11.20 -13.82
CA MET A 169 27.48 10.12 -14.74
C MET A 169 28.54 9.02 -14.92
N MET A 170 29.82 9.31 -14.81
CA MET A 170 30.84 8.29 -15.09
C MET A 170 31.05 7.31 -13.91
N ASN A 171 31.01 7.78 -12.67
CA ASN A 171 31.09 6.93 -11.47
C ASN A 171 29.72 6.37 -11.07
N THR A 172 28.63 7.08 -11.40
CA THR A 172 27.25 6.68 -11.11
C THR A 172 26.77 5.61 -12.07
N THR A 173 27.26 5.58 -13.32
CA THR A 173 26.87 4.55 -14.31
C THR A 173 27.33 3.17 -13.88
N MET A 174 28.55 3.03 -13.36
CA MET A 174 29.07 1.73 -12.90
C MET A 174 28.36 1.25 -11.63
N SER A 175 28.07 2.16 -10.69
CA SER A 175 27.29 1.82 -9.48
C SER A 175 25.79 1.63 -9.78
N ALA A 176 25.24 2.37 -10.75
CA ALA A 176 23.86 2.18 -11.20
C ALA A 176 23.68 0.84 -11.91
N VAL A 177 24.60 0.46 -12.80
CA VAL A 177 24.59 -0.86 -13.46
C VAL A 177 24.68 -1.99 -12.42
N GLY A 178 25.55 -1.85 -11.41
CA GLY A 178 25.65 -2.81 -10.30
C GLY A 178 24.36 -2.88 -9.47
N SER A 179 23.73 -1.74 -9.19
CA SER A 179 22.47 -1.67 -8.45
C SER A 179 21.31 -2.26 -9.25
N ILE A 180 21.24 -1.99 -10.55
CA ILE A 180 20.22 -2.57 -11.46
C ILE A 180 20.43 -4.09 -11.57
N ALA A 181 21.66 -4.54 -11.74
CA ALA A 181 21.98 -5.98 -11.84
C ALA A 181 21.61 -6.72 -10.55
N SER A 182 21.95 -6.17 -9.39
CA SER A 182 21.58 -6.74 -8.08
C SER A 182 20.07 -6.72 -7.84
N GLY A 183 19.39 -5.65 -8.23
CA GLY A 183 17.93 -5.53 -8.17
C GLY A 183 17.24 -6.56 -9.07
N LEU A 184 17.73 -6.74 -10.30
CA LEU A 184 17.23 -7.77 -11.22
C LEU A 184 17.45 -9.18 -10.67
N ALA A 185 18.63 -9.48 -10.14
CA ALA A 185 18.91 -10.78 -9.54
C ALA A 185 17.96 -11.07 -8.35
N THR A 186 17.76 -10.08 -7.46
CA THR A 186 16.81 -10.18 -6.34
C THR A 186 15.39 -10.40 -6.86
N PHE A 187 14.98 -9.67 -7.89
CA PHE A 187 13.65 -9.82 -8.51
C PHE A 187 13.46 -11.22 -9.09
N PHE A 188 14.43 -11.73 -9.87
CA PHE A 188 14.33 -13.06 -10.46
C PHE A 188 14.26 -14.17 -9.41
N ILE A 189 15.06 -14.08 -8.34
CA ILE A 189 15.01 -15.04 -7.23
C ILE A 189 13.63 -14.97 -6.56
N SER A 190 13.15 -13.78 -6.23
CA SER A 190 11.85 -13.54 -5.58
C SER A 190 10.71 -14.03 -6.45
N PHE A 191 10.72 -13.71 -7.74
CA PHE A 191 9.69 -14.13 -8.70
C PHE A 191 9.68 -15.65 -8.90
N SER A 192 10.84 -16.27 -9.05
CA SER A 192 10.95 -17.74 -9.12
C SER A 192 10.37 -18.38 -7.87
N PHE A 193 10.73 -17.87 -6.68
CA PHE A 193 10.19 -18.35 -5.41
C PHE A 193 8.68 -18.17 -5.32
N ALA A 194 8.15 -17.02 -5.78
CA ALA A 194 6.72 -16.77 -5.86
C ALA A 194 6.01 -17.82 -6.74
N CYS A 195 6.56 -18.12 -7.91
CA CYS A 195 6.03 -19.17 -8.79
C CYS A 195 6.02 -20.53 -8.07
N TYR A 196 7.11 -20.91 -7.40
CA TYR A 196 7.16 -22.16 -6.63
C TYR A 196 6.10 -22.23 -5.54
N ILE A 197 5.91 -21.14 -4.77
CA ILE A 197 4.83 -21.05 -3.76
C ILE A 197 3.47 -21.29 -4.41
N LEU A 198 3.17 -20.60 -5.51
CA LEU A 198 1.88 -20.67 -6.19
C LEU A 198 1.60 -22.06 -6.77
N PHE A 199 2.60 -22.70 -7.35
CA PHE A 199 2.47 -24.08 -7.84
C PHE A 199 2.24 -25.08 -6.72
N GLN A 200 2.83 -24.86 -5.55
CA GLN A 200 2.81 -25.82 -4.44
C GLN A 200 1.97 -25.34 -3.23
N LYS A 201 1.12 -24.33 -3.42
CA LYS A 201 0.35 -23.70 -2.32
C LYS A 201 -0.40 -24.68 -1.43
N GLU A 202 -0.98 -25.73 -2.00
CA GLU A 202 -1.72 -26.76 -1.23
C GLU A 202 -0.79 -27.66 -0.41
N LYS A 203 0.34 -28.06 -1.00
CA LYS A 203 1.32 -28.87 -0.27
C LYS A 203 1.91 -28.08 0.88
N LEU A 204 2.28 -26.84 0.65
CA LEU A 204 2.79 -25.92 1.66
C LEU A 204 1.76 -25.68 2.77
N HIS A 205 0.51 -25.44 2.40
CA HIS A 205 -0.59 -25.29 3.37
C HIS A 205 -0.73 -26.53 4.26
N LEU A 206 -0.72 -27.74 3.66
CA LEU A 206 -0.79 -29.00 4.42
C LEU A 206 0.43 -29.22 5.30
N GLN A 207 1.64 -28.88 4.83
CA GLN A 207 2.86 -28.99 5.63
C GLN A 207 2.82 -28.05 6.85
N VAL A 208 2.50 -26.77 6.65
CA VAL A 208 2.36 -25.80 7.74
C VAL A 208 1.31 -26.26 8.74
N ARG A 209 0.16 -26.72 8.27
CA ARG A 209 -0.91 -27.25 9.14
C ARG A 209 -0.42 -28.46 9.97
N LYS A 210 0.30 -29.40 9.35
CA LYS A 210 0.87 -30.56 10.06
C LYS A 210 1.86 -30.12 11.15
N VAL A 211 2.75 -29.16 10.84
CA VAL A 211 3.70 -28.64 11.82
C VAL A 211 2.98 -27.97 12.99
N ILE A 212 1.98 -27.14 12.73
CA ILE A 212 1.20 -26.49 13.79
C ILE A 212 0.54 -27.52 14.70
N PHE A 213 -0.12 -28.55 14.14
CA PHE A 213 -0.77 -29.59 14.95
C PHE A 213 0.23 -30.53 15.66
N ALA A 214 1.47 -30.67 15.16
CA ALA A 214 2.48 -31.49 15.81
C ALA A 214 3.06 -30.85 17.08
N PHE A 215 3.19 -29.52 17.10
CA PHE A 215 3.83 -28.80 18.20
C PHE A 215 2.87 -28.05 19.12
N ILE A 216 1.62 -27.84 18.70
CA ILE A 216 0.65 -27.00 19.42
C ILE A 216 -0.60 -27.82 19.73
N PRO A 217 -1.16 -27.74 20.98
CA PRO A 217 -2.41 -28.41 21.34
C PRO A 217 -3.57 -27.98 20.40
N LYS A 218 -4.43 -28.93 20.06
CA LYS A 218 -5.50 -28.79 19.04
C LYS A 218 -6.30 -27.47 19.16
N GLN A 219 -6.74 -27.12 20.38
CA GLN A 219 -7.53 -25.90 20.60
C GLN A 219 -6.79 -24.61 20.21
N LYS A 220 -5.49 -24.52 20.56
CA LYS A 220 -4.65 -23.37 20.19
C LYS A 220 -4.27 -23.41 18.71
N ALA A 221 -4.04 -24.60 18.15
CA ALA A 221 -3.75 -24.78 16.74
C ALA A 221 -4.91 -24.31 15.85
N ASP A 222 -6.15 -24.69 16.21
CA ASP A 222 -7.35 -24.25 15.49
C ASP A 222 -7.53 -22.72 15.57
N ALA A 223 -7.28 -22.12 16.75
CA ALA A 223 -7.32 -20.65 16.90
C ALA A 223 -6.28 -19.95 16.01
N ILE A 224 -5.05 -20.43 15.97
CA ILE A 224 -3.99 -19.88 15.10
C ILE A 224 -4.37 -20.01 13.63
N LEU A 225 -4.88 -21.16 13.20
CA LEU A 225 -5.30 -21.37 11.81
C LEU A 225 -6.47 -20.46 11.42
N ASN A 226 -7.41 -20.23 12.34
CA ASN A 226 -8.52 -19.28 12.11
C ASN A 226 -8.01 -17.86 11.94
N ILE A 227 -7.06 -17.41 12.78
CA ILE A 227 -6.44 -16.08 12.65
C ILE A 227 -5.69 -15.98 11.31
N CYS A 228 -4.90 -16.98 10.94
CA CYS A 228 -4.22 -17.00 9.63
C CYS A 228 -5.21 -16.95 8.45
N SER A 229 -6.31 -17.68 8.56
CA SER A 229 -7.36 -17.67 7.53
C SER A 229 -8.06 -16.31 7.44
N LEU A 230 -8.37 -15.68 8.58
CA LEU A 230 -8.93 -14.33 8.65
C LEU A 230 -7.96 -13.33 8.01
N THR A 231 -6.69 -13.36 8.42
CA THR A 231 -5.64 -12.50 7.86
C THR A 231 -5.57 -12.64 6.35
N TYR A 232 -5.45 -13.87 5.86
CA TYR A 232 -5.39 -14.14 4.42
C TYR A 232 -6.60 -13.55 3.67
N ARG A 233 -7.82 -13.79 4.17
CA ARG A 233 -9.06 -13.30 3.54
C ARG A 233 -9.12 -11.77 3.54
N THR A 234 -8.81 -11.13 4.67
CA THR A 234 -8.82 -9.68 4.79
C THR A 234 -7.85 -9.02 3.82
N PHE A 235 -6.60 -9.50 3.78
CA PHE A 235 -5.60 -9.00 2.84
C PHE A 235 -5.98 -9.25 1.37
N ALA A 236 -6.44 -10.47 1.04
CA ALA A 236 -6.83 -10.81 -0.32
C ALA A 236 -8.03 -10.00 -0.82
N ASN A 237 -9.04 -9.81 0.03
CA ASN A 237 -10.21 -9.02 -0.32
C ASN A 237 -9.86 -7.53 -0.47
N PHE A 238 -9.03 -6.99 0.43
CA PHE A 238 -8.55 -5.61 0.34
C PHE A 238 -7.79 -5.37 -0.97
N LEU A 239 -6.79 -6.21 -1.28
CA LEU A 239 -6.04 -6.07 -2.53
C LEU A 239 -6.90 -6.23 -3.77
N ALA A 240 -7.83 -7.20 -3.76
CA ALA A 240 -8.77 -7.38 -4.87
C ALA A 240 -9.66 -6.15 -5.05
N GLY A 241 -10.18 -5.60 -3.96
CA GLY A 241 -10.99 -4.37 -3.94
C GLY A 241 -10.19 -3.18 -4.47
N GLN A 242 -8.97 -2.98 -3.98
CA GLN A 242 -8.11 -1.88 -4.38
C GLN A 242 -7.71 -1.94 -5.87
N CYS A 243 -7.39 -3.14 -6.38
CA CYS A 243 -7.10 -3.31 -7.80
C CYS A 243 -8.36 -3.06 -8.67
N LEU A 244 -9.52 -3.52 -8.23
CA LEU A 244 -10.78 -3.31 -8.96
C LEU A 244 -11.17 -1.83 -8.97
N GLU A 245 -11.06 -1.16 -7.83
CA GLU A 245 -11.28 0.30 -7.70
C GLU A 245 -10.35 1.08 -8.63
N ALA A 246 -9.06 0.79 -8.63
CA ALA A 246 -8.08 1.44 -9.49
C ALA A 246 -8.45 1.34 -10.98
N VAL A 247 -8.90 0.15 -11.43
CA VAL A 247 -9.33 -0.07 -12.82
C VAL A 247 -10.61 0.71 -13.13
N ILE A 248 -11.61 0.67 -12.23
CA ILE A 248 -12.87 1.41 -12.42
C ILE A 248 -12.60 2.90 -12.47
N LEU A 249 -11.82 3.43 -11.53
CA LEU A 249 -11.50 4.85 -11.44
C LEU A 249 -10.73 5.31 -12.69
N GLY A 250 -9.69 4.57 -13.06
CA GLY A 250 -8.92 4.87 -14.27
C GLY A 250 -9.77 4.91 -15.53
N MET A 251 -10.64 3.91 -15.74
CA MET A 251 -11.56 3.90 -16.89
C MET A 251 -12.55 5.05 -16.83
N MET A 252 -13.09 5.37 -15.67
CA MET A 252 -14.02 6.48 -15.48
C MET A 252 -13.36 7.81 -15.87
N PHE A 253 -12.11 8.04 -15.46
CA PHE A 253 -11.37 9.24 -15.86
C PHE A 253 -11.03 9.25 -17.35
N VAL A 254 -10.53 8.14 -17.92
CA VAL A 254 -10.26 8.06 -19.37
C VAL A 254 -11.50 8.39 -20.18
N ILE A 255 -12.65 7.80 -19.87
CA ILE A 255 -13.91 8.01 -20.58
C ILE A 255 -14.36 9.47 -20.45
N THR A 256 -14.41 9.99 -19.24
CA THR A 256 -14.91 11.36 -18.99
C THR A 256 -14.03 12.41 -19.65
N LEU A 257 -12.69 12.30 -19.48
CA LEU A 257 -11.75 13.25 -20.07
C LEU A 257 -11.72 13.16 -21.60
N SER A 258 -11.93 11.97 -22.17
CA SER A 258 -12.01 11.77 -23.61
C SER A 258 -13.29 12.39 -24.20
N ILE A 259 -14.43 12.23 -23.52
CA ILE A 259 -15.70 12.87 -23.92
C ILE A 259 -15.58 14.40 -23.90
N LEU A 260 -14.91 14.94 -22.88
CA LEU A 260 -14.66 16.38 -22.75
C LEU A 260 -13.51 16.88 -23.65
N LYS A 261 -12.94 16.00 -24.48
CA LYS A 261 -11.80 16.30 -25.39
C LYS A 261 -10.64 17.00 -24.67
N MET A 262 -10.36 16.60 -23.43
CA MET A 262 -9.23 17.12 -22.65
C MET A 262 -7.91 16.53 -23.13
N PRO A 263 -6.81 17.31 -23.12
CA PRO A 263 -5.50 16.79 -23.46
C PRO A 263 -5.08 15.72 -22.44
N TYR A 264 -4.26 14.77 -22.90
CA TYR A 264 -3.68 13.70 -22.07
C TYR A 264 -4.70 12.81 -21.34
N ALA A 265 -5.94 12.66 -21.84
CA ALA A 265 -7.01 11.90 -21.18
C ALA A 265 -6.58 10.46 -20.81
N LEU A 266 -5.94 9.75 -21.74
CA LEU A 266 -5.45 8.38 -21.51
C LEU A 266 -4.33 8.36 -20.47
N LEU A 267 -3.36 9.27 -20.58
CA LEU A 267 -2.23 9.36 -19.67
C LEU A 267 -2.70 9.64 -18.23
N ILE A 268 -3.58 10.64 -18.08
CA ILE A 268 -4.12 11.04 -16.78
C ILE A 268 -4.96 9.90 -16.17
N GLY A 269 -5.81 9.25 -16.97
CA GLY A 269 -6.61 8.14 -16.47
C GLY A 269 -5.78 6.94 -16.03
N ILE A 270 -4.72 6.59 -16.75
CA ILE A 270 -3.78 5.55 -16.34
C ILE A 270 -3.00 5.99 -15.09
N LEU A 271 -2.53 7.23 -15.04
CA LEU A 271 -1.84 7.78 -13.87
C LEU A 271 -2.72 7.70 -12.62
N ILE A 272 -4.00 8.12 -12.75
CA ILE A 272 -4.97 8.05 -11.65
C ILE A 272 -5.21 6.59 -11.24
N ALA A 273 -5.33 5.65 -12.18
CA ALA A 273 -5.46 4.23 -11.85
C ALA A 273 -4.27 3.72 -11.03
N PHE A 274 -3.05 4.10 -11.37
CA PHE A 274 -1.87 3.70 -10.62
C PHE A 274 -1.77 4.38 -9.26
N THR A 275 -2.02 5.68 -9.22
CA THR A 275 -1.96 6.43 -7.96
C THR A 275 -3.08 6.02 -7.00
N ALA A 276 -4.26 5.65 -7.49
CA ALA A 276 -5.39 5.15 -6.71
C ALA A 276 -5.06 3.87 -5.93
N LEU A 277 -4.05 3.10 -6.35
CA LEU A 277 -3.55 1.98 -5.53
C LEU A 277 -3.05 2.43 -4.15
N VAL A 278 -2.71 3.71 -3.99
CA VAL A 278 -2.33 4.31 -2.70
C VAL A 278 -3.56 5.00 -2.10
N PRO A 279 -4.23 4.43 -1.10
CA PRO A 279 -5.46 4.98 -0.55
C PRO A 279 -5.26 6.43 -0.07
N ILE A 280 -6.24 7.29 -0.33
CA ILE A 280 -6.27 8.71 0.02
C ILE A 280 -5.24 9.54 -0.78
N PHE A 281 -3.95 9.20 -0.73
CA PHE A 281 -2.89 9.95 -1.38
C PHE A 281 -2.94 9.88 -2.91
N GLY A 282 -3.43 8.76 -3.43
CA GLY A 282 -3.51 8.55 -4.88
C GLY A 282 -4.33 9.60 -5.60
N ALA A 283 -5.47 9.96 -5.03
CA ALA A 283 -6.34 11.00 -5.56
C ALA A 283 -5.64 12.37 -5.61
N PHE A 284 -4.94 12.76 -4.54
CA PHE A 284 -4.21 14.04 -4.49
C PHE A 284 -3.08 14.10 -5.52
N ILE A 285 -2.31 13.02 -5.64
CA ILE A 285 -1.22 12.94 -6.64
C ILE A 285 -1.80 13.00 -8.06
N GLY A 286 -2.84 12.23 -8.33
CA GLY A 286 -3.51 12.21 -9.64
C GLY A 286 -4.09 13.57 -10.02
N CYS A 287 -4.72 14.25 -9.05
CA CYS A 287 -5.25 15.61 -9.24
C CYS A 287 -4.15 16.62 -9.51
N ALA A 288 -3.10 16.64 -8.68
CA ALA A 288 -2.01 17.60 -8.80
C ALA A 288 -1.28 17.46 -10.15
N VAL A 289 -0.88 16.22 -10.50
CA VAL A 289 -0.16 15.96 -11.75
C VAL A 289 -1.08 16.17 -12.96
N GLY A 290 -2.33 15.69 -12.92
CA GLY A 290 -3.29 15.86 -13.99
C GLY A 290 -3.63 17.34 -14.25
N SER A 291 -3.88 18.10 -13.18
CA SER A 291 -4.11 19.55 -13.28
C SER A 291 -2.92 20.27 -13.87
N PHE A 292 -1.71 19.93 -13.42
CA PHE A 292 -0.47 20.53 -13.94
C PHE A 292 -0.27 20.25 -15.42
N LEU A 293 -0.46 18.99 -15.86
CA LEU A 293 -0.31 18.61 -17.27
C LEU A 293 -1.30 19.34 -18.18
N ILE A 294 -2.58 19.46 -17.77
CA ILE A 294 -3.59 20.15 -18.54
C ILE A 294 -3.36 21.67 -18.52
N PHE A 295 -2.94 22.20 -17.37
CA PHE A 295 -2.67 23.63 -17.20
C PHE A 295 -1.60 24.15 -18.17
N MET A 296 -0.56 23.34 -18.43
CA MET A 296 0.50 23.66 -19.39
C MET A 296 0.00 23.77 -20.84
N VAL A 297 -1.14 23.14 -21.17
CA VAL A 297 -1.73 23.21 -22.51
C VAL A 297 -2.83 24.27 -22.58
N ASN A 298 -3.71 24.27 -21.58
CA ASN A 298 -4.85 25.21 -21.55
C ASN A 298 -5.31 25.45 -20.10
N PRO A 299 -5.04 26.64 -19.52
CA PRO A 299 -5.43 26.98 -18.15
C PRO A 299 -6.93 26.87 -17.87
N LYS A 300 -7.79 27.21 -18.85
CA LYS A 300 -9.26 27.10 -18.70
C LYS A 300 -9.68 25.63 -18.55
N GLN A 301 -9.09 24.75 -19.35
CA GLN A 301 -9.36 23.30 -19.23
C GLN A 301 -8.83 22.70 -17.93
N ALA A 302 -7.76 23.24 -17.35
CA ALA A 302 -7.26 22.79 -16.05
C ALA A 302 -8.26 23.09 -14.92
N VAL A 303 -8.90 24.26 -14.93
CA VAL A 303 -9.97 24.58 -13.97
C VAL A 303 -11.15 23.63 -14.17
N LEU A 304 -11.56 23.39 -15.42
CA LEU A 304 -12.62 22.42 -15.71
C LEU A 304 -12.25 21.01 -15.26
N PHE A 305 -10.99 20.60 -15.44
CA PHE A 305 -10.48 19.31 -14.96
C PHE A 305 -10.61 19.17 -13.44
N ILE A 306 -10.24 20.20 -12.66
CA ILE A 306 -10.37 20.16 -11.19
C ILE A 306 -11.84 19.97 -10.79
N ILE A 307 -12.78 20.68 -11.45
CA ILE A 307 -14.22 20.53 -11.18
C ILE A 307 -14.67 19.09 -11.49
N VAL A 308 -14.32 18.59 -12.66
CA VAL A 308 -14.62 17.21 -13.09
C VAL A 308 -14.00 16.20 -12.16
N PHE A 309 -12.75 16.42 -11.75
CA PHE A 309 -12.04 15.56 -10.81
C PHE A 309 -12.80 15.47 -9.48
N LEU A 310 -13.21 16.61 -8.90
CA LEU A 310 -13.97 16.63 -7.64
C LEU A 310 -15.32 15.92 -7.77
N LEU A 311 -16.02 16.08 -8.90
CA LEU A 311 -17.29 15.37 -9.15
C LEU A 311 -17.08 13.85 -9.25
N LEU A 312 -16.07 13.41 -9.99
CA LEU A 312 -15.74 11.98 -10.12
C LEU A 312 -15.27 11.39 -8.78
N GLN A 313 -14.51 12.16 -8.01
CA GLN A 313 -14.07 11.77 -6.67
C GLN A 313 -15.26 11.65 -5.69
N GLN A 314 -16.28 12.49 -5.83
CA GLN A 314 -17.50 12.38 -5.04
C GLN A 314 -18.30 11.11 -5.40
N ILE A 315 -18.33 10.73 -6.68
CA ILE A 315 -18.96 9.48 -7.14
C ILE A 315 -18.16 8.27 -6.59
N GLU A 316 -16.83 8.33 -6.67
CA GLU A 316 -15.94 7.30 -6.15
C GLU A 316 -16.17 7.11 -4.65
N GLY A 317 -16.04 8.16 -3.85
CA GLY A 317 -16.11 8.09 -2.39
C GLY A 317 -17.48 7.67 -1.85
N ASN A 318 -18.57 8.05 -2.51
CA ASN A 318 -19.93 7.75 -2.05
C ASN A 318 -20.53 6.48 -2.65
N LEU A 319 -20.14 6.10 -3.87
CA LEU A 319 -20.74 4.97 -4.57
C LEU A 319 -19.75 3.82 -4.78
N ILE A 320 -18.58 4.07 -5.36
CA ILE A 320 -17.64 3.01 -5.77
C ILE A 320 -16.90 2.44 -4.56
N TYR A 321 -16.26 3.30 -3.77
CA TYR A 321 -15.44 2.89 -2.64
C TYR A 321 -16.21 2.02 -1.62
N PRO A 322 -17.41 2.40 -1.15
CA PRO A 322 -18.15 1.59 -0.18
C PRO A 322 -18.53 0.20 -0.71
N HIS A 323 -18.83 0.09 -2.01
CA HIS A 323 -19.23 -1.17 -2.62
C HIS A 323 -18.06 -2.09 -2.98
N VAL A 324 -16.92 -1.50 -3.38
CA VAL A 324 -15.76 -2.27 -3.89
C VAL A 324 -14.78 -2.58 -2.77
N VAL A 325 -14.43 -1.60 -1.96
CA VAL A 325 -13.40 -1.72 -0.91
C VAL A 325 -14.00 -1.76 0.49
N GLY A 326 -15.01 -0.97 0.78
CA GLY A 326 -15.56 -0.78 2.13
C GLY A 326 -16.07 -2.06 2.78
N GLY A 327 -16.74 -2.94 2.01
CA GLY A 327 -17.18 -4.26 2.48
C GLY A 327 -16.04 -5.25 2.76
N SER A 328 -14.86 -5.00 2.21
CA SER A 328 -13.71 -5.91 2.27
C SER A 328 -12.89 -5.77 3.55
N VAL A 329 -12.90 -4.59 4.18
CA VAL A 329 -12.01 -4.27 5.31
C VAL A 329 -12.76 -4.24 6.64
N GLY A 330 -14.04 -3.86 6.65
CA GLY A 330 -14.89 -3.82 7.86
C GLY A 330 -14.38 -2.89 8.97
N LEU A 331 -13.53 -1.91 8.63
CA LEU A 331 -12.98 -0.92 9.55
C LEU A 331 -13.77 0.39 9.51
N PRO A 332 -14.05 1.02 10.65
CA PRO A 332 -14.45 2.42 10.68
C PRO A 332 -13.39 3.33 10.06
N SER A 333 -13.81 4.39 9.36
CA SER A 333 -12.93 5.28 8.57
C SER A 333 -11.79 5.89 9.39
N ILE A 334 -12.00 6.16 10.68
CA ILE A 334 -10.97 6.70 11.57
C ILE A 334 -9.77 5.74 11.72
N TRP A 335 -10.02 4.44 11.78
CA TRP A 335 -8.96 3.43 11.88
C TRP A 335 -8.23 3.23 10.54
N VAL A 336 -8.94 3.45 9.42
CA VAL A 336 -8.30 3.47 8.09
C VAL A 336 -7.31 4.64 8.00
N LEU A 337 -7.72 5.85 8.43
CA LEU A 337 -6.85 7.01 8.46
C LEU A 337 -5.62 6.79 9.36
N ALA A 338 -5.83 6.24 10.56
CA ALA A 338 -4.73 5.88 11.46
C ALA A 338 -3.78 4.87 10.84
N ALA A 339 -4.31 3.81 10.21
CA ALA A 339 -3.50 2.78 9.54
C ALA A 339 -2.66 3.36 8.40
N VAL A 340 -3.25 4.23 7.57
CA VAL A 340 -2.55 4.91 6.46
C VAL A 340 -1.45 5.82 6.99
N THR A 341 -1.74 6.60 8.04
CA THR A 341 -0.76 7.53 8.63
C THR A 341 0.42 6.78 9.26
N ILE A 342 0.14 5.76 10.07
CA ILE A 342 1.18 4.95 10.73
C ILE A 342 1.98 4.17 9.67
N GLY A 343 1.29 3.49 8.76
CA GLY A 343 1.93 2.70 7.71
C GLY A 343 2.79 3.56 6.78
N GLY A 344 2.29 4.73 6.41
CA GLY A 344 3.00 5.69 5.58
C GLY A 344 4.30 6.18 6.20
N ASN A 345 4.29 6.48 7.51
CA ASN A 345 5.49 6.90 8.23
C ASN A 345 6.52 5.77 8.43
N LEU A 346 6.07 4.52 8.58
CA LEU A 346 6.97 3.39 8.86
C LEU A 346 7.61 2.81 7.59
N MET A 347 6.85 2.66 6.52
CA MET A 347 7.28 1.93 5.32
C MET A 347 6.84 2.62 4.00
N GLY A 348 6.43 3.88 4.05
CA GLY A 348 5.94 4.62 2.87
C GLY A 348 4.69 3.98 2.26
N ILE A 349 4.61 3.98 0.93
CA ILE A 349 3.45 3.47 0.17
C ILE A 349 3.15 2.00 0.49
N ILE A 350 4.18 1.17 0.61
CA ILE A 350 4.03 -0.26 0.94
C ILE A 350 3.42 -0.40 2.34
N GLY A 351 3.84 0.45 3.28
CA GLY A 351 3.28 0.48 4.62
C GLY A 351 1.78 0.82 4.63
N MET A 352 1.35 1.81 3.84
CA MET A 352 -0.08 2.16 3.73
C MET A 352 -0.92 0.95 3.30
N LEU A 353 -0.46 0.21 2.28
CA LEU A 353 -1.15 -0.97 1.76
C LEU A 353 -1.18 -2.16 2.74
N ILE A 354 -0.14 -2.31 3.56
CA ILE A 354 -0.05 -3.41 4.52
C ILE A 354 -0.81 -3.09 5.81
N PHE A 355 -0.71 -1.85 6.32
CA PHE A 355 -1.27 -1.50 7.62
C PHE A 355 -2.80 -1.45 7.62
N ILE A 356 -3.46 -1.10 6.52
CA ILE A 356 -4.93 -1.11 6.47
C ILE A 356 -5.50 -2.50 6.78
N PRO A 357 -5.15 -3.58 6.04
CA PRO A 357 -5.67 -4.90 6.37
C PRO A 357 -5.09 -5.46 7.68
N LEU A 358 -3.88 -5.07 8.09
CA LEU A 358 -3.32 -5.47 9.38
C LEU A 358 -4.15 -4.93 10.55
N VAL A 359 -4.46 -3.64 10.53
CA VAL A 359 -5.32 -2.99 11.54
C VAL A 359 -6.73 -3.57 11.51
N SER A 360 -7.25 -3.94 10.33
CA SER A 360 -8.54 -4.61 10.17
C SER A 360 -8.56 -5.97 10.88
N VAL A 361 -7.55 -6.78 10.66
CA VAL A 361 -7.42 -8.08 11.35
C VAL A 361 -7.33 -7.88 12.87
N PHE A 362 -6.48 -6.96 13.31
CA PHE A 362 -6.33 -6.65 14.73
C PHE A 362 -7.64 -6.18 15.35
N TYR A 363 -8.32 -5.24 14.69
CA TYR A 363 -9.64 -4.73 15.13
C TYR A 363 -10.68 -5.85 15.23
N THR A 364 -10.73 -6.75 14.24
CA THR A 364 -11.67 -7.87 14.24
C THR A 364 -11.40 -8.83 15.40
N ILE A 365 -10.14 -9.22 15.62
CA ILE A 365 -9.75 -10.10 16.73
C ILE A 365 -10.04 -9.43 18.07
N PHE A 366 -9.68 -8.14 18.21
CA PHE A 366 -9.92 -7.38 19.43
C PHE A 366 -11.41 -7.26 19.74
N ARG A 367 -12.23 -6.95 18.72
CA ARG A 367 -13.69 -6.89 18.85
C ARG A 367 -14.26 -8.24 19.30
N GLU A 368 -13.82 -9.34 18.72
CA GLU A 368 -14.26 -10.69 19.12
C GLU A 368 -13.87 -11.00 20.56
N PHE A 369 -12.64 -10.66 20.95
CA PHE A 369 -12.16 -10.81 22.32
C PHE A 369 -13.02 -10.01 23.31
N VAL A 370 -13.33 -8.75 23.01
CA VAL A 370 -14.20 -7.91 23.83
C VAL A 370 -15.60 -8.52 23.97
N TYR A 371 -16.21 -8.96 22.87
CA TYR A 371 -17.52 -9.62 22.91
C TYR A 371 -17.53 -10.89 23.77
N LEU A 372 -16.48 -11.71 23.67
CA LEU A 372 -16.34 -12.90 24.50
C LEU A 372 -16.20 -12.56 25.99
N ARG A 373 -15.52 -11.45 26.30
CA ARG A 373 -15.35 -10.96 27.68
C ARG A 373 -16.67 -10.44 28.26
N LEU A 374 -17.39 -9.62 27.49
CA LEU A 374 -18.72 -9.10 27.86
C LEU A 374 -19.72 -10.24 28.07
N LYS A 375 -19.72 -11.26 27.18
CA LYS A 375 -20.56 -12.45 27.33
C LYS A 375 -20.28 -13.22 28.63
N LYS A 376 -19.00 -13.31 29.05
CA LYS A 376 -18.62 -13.94 30.33
C LYS A 376 -19.11 -13.13 31.55
N GLN A 377 -19.24 -11.82 31.41
CA GLN A 377 -19.76 -10.93 32.45
C GLN A 377 -21.29 -10.79 32.40
N HIS A 378 -21.98 -11.57 31.57
CA HIS A 378 -23.43 -11.52 31.37
C HIS A 378 -23.97 -10.18 30.83
N ILE A 379 -23.11 -9.31 30.35
CA ILE A 379 -23.48 -8.02 29.74
C ILE A 379 -23.90 -8.32 28.30
N LYS A 380 -25.22 -8.23 28.01
CA LYS A 380 -25.76 -8.58 26.67
C LYS A 380 -25.54 -7.52 25.61
N ARG A 381 -25.56 -6.24 26.00
CA ARG A 381 -25.32 -5.09 25.13
C ARG A 381 -24.85 -3.92 25.98
N VAL A 382 -23.83 -3.22 25.53
CA VAL A 382 -23.49 -1.90 26.06
C VAL A 382 -24.15 -0.90 25.11
N THR A 383 -25.25 -0.28 25.53
CA THR A 383 -25.92 0.78 24.78
C THR A 383 -25.35 2.12 25.18
N ARG A 384 -25.61 3.15 24.38
CA ARG A 384 -25.17 4.52 24.70
C ARG A 384 -25.73 5.01 26.03
N THR A 385 -26.95 4.59 26.35
CA THR A 385 -27.62 4.85 27.63
C THR A 385 -26.87 4.24 28.83
N ASP A 386 -26.34 2.99 28.65
CA ASP A 386 -25.57 2.33 29.73
C ASP A 386 -24.26 3.10 30.02
N VAL A 387 -23.62 3.66 28.99
CA VAL A 387 -22.39 4.44 29.15
C VAL A 387 -22.65 5.79 29.83
N GLU A 388 -23.79 6.43 29.52
CA GLU A 388 -24.22 7.68 30.16
C GLU A 388 -24.57 7.42 31.61
N GLU A 389 -25.26 6.33 31.95
CA GLU A 389 -25.63 5.94 33.33
C GLU A 389 -24.38 5.64 34.19
N TYR A 390 -23.37 4.88 33.63
CA TYR A 390 -22.11 4.64 34.32
C TYR A 390 -21.30 5.94 34.54
N ALA A 391 -21.32 6.86 33.59
CA ALA A 391 -20.64 8.12 33.69
C ALA A 391 -21.30 9.01 34.77
N GLU A 392 -22.64 8.99 34.87
CA GLU A 392 -23.38 9.74 35.94
C GLU A 392 -23.17 9.11 37.32
N GLU A 393 -23.13 7.77 37.44
CA GLU A 393 -22.81 7.09 38.70
C GLU A 393 -21.37 7.38 39.17
N GLU A 394 -20.40 7.40 38.27
CA GLU A 394 -19.00 7.69 38.57
C GLU A 394 -18.84 9.15 39.00
N ILE A 395 -19.54 10.09 38.37
CA ILE A 395 -19.59 11.51 38.78
C ILE A 395 -20.29 11.65 40.13
N ALA A 396 -21.43 10.99 40.34
CA ALA A 396 -22.16 11.03 41.60
C ALA A 396 -21.34 10.44 42.77
N SER A 397 -20.62 9.33 42.51
CA SER A 397 -19.73 8.72 43.52
C SER A 397 -18.51 9.57 43.87
N SER A 398 -18.01 10.37 42.90
CA SER A 398 -16.88 11.28 43.14
C SER A 398 -17.24 12.52 43.94
N PHE A 399 -18.52 12.87 44.01
CA PHE A 399 -19.04 14.00 44.81
C PHE A 399 -19.46 13.64 46.23
N ILE A 400 -19.46 12.36 46.61
CA ILE A 400 -19.68 11.95 47.99
C ILE A 400 -18.34 12.10 48.75
N LEU A 401 -18.11 13.28 49.26
CA LEU A 401 -17.05 13.55 50.23
C LEU A 401 -17.17 12.55 51.40
N PRO A 402 -16.08 11.92 51.87
CA PRO A 402 -16.14 11.11 53.07
C PRO A 402 -16.52 12.03 54.25
N ASN A 403 -17.71 11.80 54.81
CA ASN A 403 -18.09 12.40 56.07
C ASN A 403 -17.05 11.98 57.10
N GLU A 404 -16.35 12.97 57.66
CA GLU A 404 -15.55 12.88 58.86
C GLU A 404 -16.30 12.13 59.97
N LYS A 405 -15.70 11.09 60.48
CA LYS A 405 -15.77 10.73 61.89
C LYS A 405 -14.38 10.26 62.34
#